data_b1e9b448dfc2b4443693f5fa767e428d
#
_entry.id   b1e9b448dfc2b4443693f5fa767e428d
#
_cell.length_a   1.000
_cell.length_b   1.000
_cell.length_c   1.000
_cell.angle_alpha   90.00
_cell.angle_beta   90.00
_cell.angle_gamma   90.00
#
_symmetry.space_group_name_H-M   'P 1'
#
loop_
_entity.id
_entity.type
_entity.pdbx_description
1 polymer ?
#
loop_
_entity_poly.entity_id
_entity_poly.type
_entity_poly.pdbx_seq_one_letter_code
_entity_poly.pdbx_strand_id
1 'polypeptide(L)'
;GPILKTMNETLIIMAGGASSRMKKSESNLLSKKMQEQANKRSKGLIELGGKPFMDYLLLNAVAAGYKSIYIITGENSELFRSIYQNNPQFSGLHIQFATQYIPKEREKPFGTADALYQCMVQFPALKELNFSVCNSDNLYSVKALKAIRTAKSNNTCVAYDIDHLDYPKERISRFAIIKFDNAYKLQDIIEKPEADKINQYVDVKGKIRVSMNLFSFSGKVFFNHLKKCPVHPVRNEKELPTAIMNMIDETTSMLGIPFAEHVPDLTSKEDIFKLEEYIAKHF
;
A
#
# COMPACT_ATOMS: atom_id res chain seq x y z
N GLY A 1 -2.07 19.37 -30.17
CA GLY A 1 -1.09 19.74 -29.15
C GLY A 1 -0.75 18.57 -28.22
N PRO A 2 0.27 18.65 -27.39
CA PRO A 2 0.57 17.56 -26.48
C PRO A 2 -0.57 17.36 -25.49
N ILE A 3 -0.95 16.11 -25.28
CA ILE A 3 -1.92 15.76 -24.24
C ILE A 3 -1.20 15.93 -22.90
N LEU A 4 -1.70 16.88 -22.09
CA LEU A 4 -1.16 17.07 -20.76
C LEU A 4 -1.57 15.88 -19.88
N LYS A 5 -0.59 15.28 -19.23
CA LYS A 5 -0.85 14.22 -18.26
C LYS A 5 -1.60 14.82 -17.06
N THR A 6 -2.66 14.15 -16.62
CA THR A 6 -3.36 14.51 -15.38
C THR A 6 -2.37 14.40 -14.21
N MET A 7 -2.23 15.46 -13.41
CA MET A 7 -1.31 15.47 -12.28
C MET A 7 -1.73 14.44 -11.24
N ASN A 8 -0.76 13.71 -10.72
CA ASN A 8 -0.97 12.78 -9.61
C ASN A 8 -0.60 13.47 -8.30
N GLU A 9 -1.58 14.05 -7.63
CA GLU A 9 -1.42 14.71 -6.33
C GLU A 9 -2.19 14.01 -5.23
N THR A 10 -2.75 12.86 -5.53
CA THR A 10 -3.65 12.11 -4.65
C THR A 10 -3.02 10.78 -4.24
N LEU A 11 -3.00 10.53 -2.93
CA LEU A 11 -2.57 9.26 -2.38
C LEU A 11 -3.73 8.61 -1.64
N ILE A 12 -4.04 7.37 -1.97
CA ILE A 12 -5.05 6.56 -1.29
C ILE A 12 -4.32 5.56 -0.41
N ILE A 13 -4.61 5.60 0.90
CA ILE A 13 -3.97 4.75 1.90
C ILE A 13 -4.97 3.70 2.36
N MET A 14 -4.62 2.43 2.22
CA MET A 14 -5.47 1.32 2.64
C MET A 14 -5.23 0.97 4.10
N ALA A 15 -6.19 1.32 4.96
CA ALA A 15 -6.12 1.11 6.40
C ALA A 15 -7.30 0.30 6.93
N GLY A 16 -8.03 -0.41 6.06
CA GLY A 16 -9.23 -1.18 6.43
C GLY A 16 -8.97 -2.64 6.79
N GLY A 17 -7.73 -3.12 6.65
CA GLY A 17 -7.39 -4.50 6.92
C GLY A 17 -7.45 -4.85 8.41
N ALA A 18 -7.71 -6.14 8.70
CA ALA A 18 -7.69 -6.65 10.06
C ALA A 18 -6.26 -6.68 10.61
N SER A 19 -6.06 -6.22 11.85
CA SER A 19 -4.76 -6.22 12.53
C SER A 19 -4.53 -7.47 13.38
N SER A 20 -5.05 -8.62 12.92
CA SER A 20 -5.03 -9.87 13.68
C SER A 20 -3.61 -10.37 14.00
N ARG A 21 -2.67 -10.25 13.06
CA ARG A 21 -1.29 -10.66 13.30
C ARG A 21 -0.62 -9.80 14.36
N MET A 22 -0.87 -8.50 14.36
CA MET A 22 -0.35 -7.59 15.37
C MET A 22 -0.90 -7.94 16.75
N LYS A 23 -2.21 -8.22 16.86
CA LYS A 23 -2.85 -8.56 18.13
C LYS A 23 -2.41 -9.92 18.68
N LYS A 24 -2.14 -10.89 17.79
CA LYS A 24 -1.76 -12.25 18.18
C LYS A 24 -0.27 -12.42 18.42
N SER A 25 0.58 -11.55 17.86
CA SER A 25 2.02 -11.67 18.04
C SER A 25 2.42 -11.32 19.46
N GLU A 26 3.51 -11.94 19.94
CA GLU A 26 4.09 -11.67 21.25
C GLU A 26 5.54 -11.26 21.10
N SER A 27 6.00 -10.35 21.96
CA SER A 27 7.39 -9.94 21.97
C SER A 27 7.80 -9.54 23.38
N ASN A 28 8.86 -10.15 23.88
CA ASN A 28 9.45 -9.80 25.17
C ASN A 28 10.22 -8.47 25.11
N LEU A 29 10.44 -7.94 23.91
CA LEU A 29 11.14 -6.67 23.70
C LEU A 29 10.25 -5.46 23.89
N LEU A 30 8.93 -5.64 23.90
CA LEU A 30 7.98 -4.56 24.02
C LEU A 30 7.61 -4.29 25.47
N SER A 31 7.48 -3.02 25.84
CA SER A 31 6.93 -2.63 27.12
C SER A 31 5.44 -3.03 27.19
N LYS A 32 4.92 -3.16 28.41
CA LYS A 32 3.51 -3.47 28.62
C LYS A 32 2.59 -2.45 27.94
N LYS A 33 2.94 -1.16 28.00
CA LYS A 33 2.18 -0.09 27.36
C LYS A 33 2.09 -0.28 25.85
N MET A 34 3.21 -0.61 25.22
CA MET A 34 3.26 -0.83 23.76
C MET A 34 2.46 -2.06 23.34
N GLN A 35 2.50 -3.13 24.15
CA GLN A 35 1.69 -4.32 23.89
C GLN A 35 0.19 -4.01 23.99
N GLU A 36 -0.22 -3.19 24.94
CA GLU A 36 -1.61 -2.76 25.07
C GLU A 36 -2.06 -1.94 23.87
N GLN A 37 -1.23 -1.03 23.37
CA GLN A 37 -1.52 -0.27 22.15
C GLN A 37 -1.66 -1.20 20.94
N ALA A 38 -0.72 -2.14 20.76
CA ALA A 38 -0.76 -3.11 19.68
C ALA A 38 -2.01 -3.99 19.70
N ASN A 39 -2.55 -4.28 20.89
CA ASN A 39 -3.74 -5.10 21.06
C ASN A 39 -5.04 -4.34 20.85
N LYS A 40 -5.10 -3.05 21.20
CA LYS A 40 -6.34 -2.28 21.25
C LYS A 40 -6.54 -1.30 20.09
N ARG A 41 -5.46 -0.87 19.44
CA ARG A 41 -5.53 0.17 18.40
C ARG A 41 -5.32 -0.41 17.02
N SER A 42 -5.84 0.30 16.00
CA SER A 42 -5.44 0.06 14.62
C SER A 42 -3.94 0.37 14.47
N LYS A 43 -3.28 -0.36 13.58
CA LYS A 43 -1.82 -0.26 13.40
C LYS A 43 -1.32 1.16 13.14
N GLY A 44 -2.08 1.93 12.35
CA GLY A 44 -1.72 3.32 12.05
C GLY A 44 -1.67 4.24 13.27
N LEU A 45 -2.33 3.89 14.36
CA LEU A 45 -2.39 4.68 15.59
C LEU A 45 -1.39 4.22 16.66
N ILE A 46 -0.63 3.16 16.41
CA ILE A 46 0.44 2.73 17.33
C ILE A 46 1.50 3.82 17.40
N GLU A 47 1.84 4.26 18.60
CA GLU A 47 2.84 5.31 18.81
C GLU A 47 4.26 4.77 18.71
N LEU A 48 5.05 5.44 17.89
CA LEU A 48 6.47 5.16 17.66
C LEU A 48 7.22 6.49 17.72
N GLY A 49 8.23 6.59 18.57
CA GLY A 49 8.96 7.85 18.71
C GLY A 49 8.07 9.03 19.13
N GLY A 50 7.01 8.77 19.89
CA GLY A 50 6.10 9.78 20.40
C GLY A 50 4.98 10.23 19.45
N LYS A 51 4.86 9.60 18.27
CA LYS A 51 3.82 9.93 17.29
C LYS A 51 3.16 8.67 16.76
N PRO A 52 1.87 8.74 16.35
CA PRO A 52 1.23 7.62 15.63
C PRO A 52 2.01 7.25 14.37
N PHE A 53 2.05 5.97 14.04
CA PHE A 53 2.75 5.49 12.85
C PHE A 53 2.28 6.21 11.58
N MET A 54 0.98 6.44 11.44
CA MET A 54 0.40 7.14 10.28
C MET A 54 1.01 8.54 10.07
N ASP A 55 1.42 9.22 11.15
CA ASP A 55 2.04 10.56 11.03
C ASP A 55 3.28 10.51 10.14
N TYR A 56 4.12 9.48 10.30
CA TYR A 56 5.35 9.37 9.52
C TYR A 56 5.07 9.15 8.04
N LEU A 57 4.07 8.32 7.72
CA LEU A 57 3.65 8.11 6.34
C LEU A 57 3.10 9.41 5.74
N LEU A 58 2.27 10.14 6.48
CA LEU A 58 1.72 11.42 6.02
C LEU A 58 2.81 12.49 5.84
N LEU A 59 3.80 12.55 6.74
CA LEU A 59 4.95 13.46 6.60
C LEU A 59 5.71 13.17 5.30
N ASN A 60 5.95 11.90 5.00
CA ASN A 60 6.63 11.52 3.76
C ASN A 60 5.78 11.83 2.53
N ALA A 61 4.46 11.66 2.62
CA ALA A 61 3.55 12.02 1.53
C ALA A 61 3.55 13.52 1.23
N VAL A 62 3.56 14.36 2.26
CA VAL A 62 3.69 15.81 2.10
C VAL A 62 5.01 16.15 1.40
N ALA A 63 6.12 15.60 1.88
CA ALA A 63 7.44 15.85 1.32
C ALA A 63 7.54 15.37 -0.14
N ALA A 64 6.81 14.33 -0.50
CA ALA A 64 6.77 13.81 -1.87
C ALA A 64 5.88 14.65 -2.81
N GLY A 65 5.10 15.60 -2.28
CA GLY A 65 4.29 16.52 -3.08
C GLY A 65 2.81 16.15 -3.20
N TYR A 66 2.33 15.18 -2.44
CA TYR A 66 0.88 14.89 -2.41
C TYR A 66 0.12 16.00 -1.70
N LYS A 67 -1.08 16.29 -2.16
CA LYS A 67 -1.96 17.34 -1.61
C LYS A 67 -3.26 16.77 -1.08
N SER A 68 -3.74 15.66 -1.64
CA SER A 68 -4.99 15.01 -1.25
C SER A 68 -4.71 13.59 -0.78
N ILE A 69 -5.25 13.25 0.37
CA ILE A 69 -5.11 11.93 0.97
C ILE A 69 -6.52 11.36 1.20
N TYR A 70 -6.73 10.12 0.76
CA TYR A 70 -7.93 9.35 1.09
C TYR A 70 -7.49 8.17 1.93
N ILE A 71 -8.01 8.07 3.15
CA ILE A 71 -7.70 6.95 4.04
C ILE A 71 -8.92 6.02 4.05
N ILE A 72 -8.73 4.78 3.60
CA ILE A 72 -9.78 3.77 3.61
C ILE A 72 -9.70 3.02 4.93
N THR A 73 -10.75 3.08 5.73
CA THR A 73 -10.84 2.43 7.04
C THR A 73 -12.01 1.45 7.07
N GLY A 74 -12.04 0.60 8.11
CA GLY A 74 -13.22 -0.20 8.40
C GLY A 74 -14.33 0.64 9.05
N GLU A 75 -15.44 -0.01 9.42
CA GLU A 75 -16.62 0.67 9.96
C GLU A 75 -16.39 1.31 11.34
N ASN A 76 -15.48 0.76 12.16
CA ASN A 76 -15.18 1.26 13.50
C ASN A 76 -13.90 2.12 13.49
N SER A 77 -14.00 3.33 12.98
CA SER A 77 -12.83 4.19 12.73
C SER A 77 -12.95 5.59 13.32
N GLU A 78 -13.81 5.79 14.32
CA GLU A 78 -14.05 7.11 14.90
C GLU A 78 -12.79 7.75 15.47
N LEU A 79 -11.96 6.97 16.18
CA LEU A 79 -10.73 7.47 16.75
C LEU A 79 -9.74 7.91 15.64
N PHE A 80 -9.62 7.10 14.58
CA PHE A 80 -8.76 7.42 13.46
C PHE A 80 -9.18 8.74 12.80
N ARG A 81 -10.48 8.89 12.54
CA ARG A 81 -11.04 10.11 11.95
C ARG A 81 -10.84 11.33 12.86
N SER A 82 -11.06 11.17 14.18
CA SER A 82 -10.90 12.26 15.14
C SER A 82 -9.47 12.80 15.19
N ILE A 83 -8.47 11.95 14.99
CA ILE A 83 -7.06 12.33 15.03
C ILE A 83 -6.66 13.09 13.77
N TYR A 84 -7.13 12.66 12.59
CA TYR A 84 -6.65 13.18 11.31
C TYR A 84 -7.60 14.15 10.62
N GLN A 85 -8.86 14.18 11.01
CA GLN A 85 -9.79 15.16 10.48
C GLN A 85 -9.46 16.52 11.08
N ASN A 86 -9.11 17.48 10.22
CA ASN A 86 -8.75 18.84 10.62
C ASN A 86 -7.53 18.92 11.57
N ASN A 87 -6.57 18.02 11.43
CA ASN A 87 -5.35 18.03 12.22
C ASN A 87 -4.44 19.18 11.78
N PRO A 88 -4.09 20.14 12.67
CA PRO A 88 -3.27 21.31 12.30
C PRO A 88 -1.90 20.94 11.75
N GLN A 89 -1.30 19.82 12.19
CA GLN A 89 -0.01 19.34 11.70
C GLN A 89 -0.04 19.07 10.20
N PHE A 90 -1.20 18.66 9.68
CA PHE A 90 -1.38 18.30 8.27
C PHE A 90 -2.33 19.26 7.53
N SER A 91 -2.34 20.54 7.94
CA SER A 91 -3.21 21.56 7.34
C SER A 91 -2.94 21.78 5.85
N GLY A 92 -1.74 21.41 5.36
CA GLY A 92 -1.41 21.45 3.94
C GLY A 92 -1.96 20.27 3.13
N LEU A 93 -2.56 19.28 3.80
CA LEU A 93 -3.17 18.12 3.16
C LEU A 93 -4.69 18.20 3.26
N HIS A 94 -5.35 17.81 2.16
CA HIS A 94 -6.79 17.58 2.16
C HIS A 94 -7.04 16.11 2.48
N ILE A 95 -7.35 15.79 3.74
CA ILE A 95 -7.54 14.41 4.20
C ILE A 95 -9.03 14.08 4.25
N GLN A 96 -9.41 13.01 3.54
CA GLN A 96 -10.77 12.48 3.54
C GLN A 96 -10.73 10.99 3.88
N PHE A 97 -11.84 10.50 4.42
CA PHE A 97 -11.96 9.10 4.83
C PHE A 97 -13.02 8.40 4.00
N ALA A 98 -12.67 7.21 3.50
CA ALA A 98 -13.62 6.27 2.91
C ALA A 98 -13.81 5.10 3.87
N THR A 99 -15.00 4.53 3.90
CA THR A 99 -15.30 3.37 4.73
C THR A 99 -15.46 2.15 3.83
N GLN A 100 -14.70 1.10 4.11
CA GLN A 100 -14.93 -0.20 3.50
C GLN A 100 -15.94 -0.96 4.35
N TYR A 101 -17.16 -1.14 3.82
CA TYR A 101 -18.21 -1.90 4.48
C TYR A 101 -18.04 -3.38 4.20
N ILE A 102 -18.29 -4.20 5.23
CA ILE A 102 -18.27 -5.65 5.11
C ILE A 102 -19.65 -6.09 4.64
N PRO A 103 -19.76 -6.85 3.53
CA PRO A 103 -21.06 -7.39 3.09
C PRO A 103 -21.72 -8.22 4.19
N LYS A 104 -23.06 -8.20 4.24
CA LYS A 104 -23.85 -8.84 5.32
C LYS A 104 -23.53 -10.31 5.52
N GLU A 105 -23.22 -11.02 4.43
CA GLU A 105 -22.94 -12.46 4.42
C GLU A 105 -21.48 -12.80 4.76
N ARG A 106 -20.67 -11.80 5.07
CA ARG A 106 -19.24 -12.00 5.34
C ARG A 106 -18.86 -11.48 6.72
N GLU A 107 -17.80 -12.08 7.29
CA GLU A 107 -17.24 -11.67 8.58
C GLU A 107 -16.00 -10.81 8.43
N LYS A 108 -15.38 -10.81 7.25
CA LYS A 108 -14.14 -10.09 6.96
C LYS A 108 -14.32 -9.13 5.79
N PRO A 109 -13.51 -8.06 5.70
CA PRO A 109 -13.50 -7.19 4.52
C PRO A 109 -13.28 -7.99 3.24
N PHE A 110 -13.84 -7.53 2.15
CA PHE A 110 -13.87 -8.29 0.88
C PHE A 110 -12.62 -8.08 0.01
N GLY A 111 -11.54 -7.57 0.56
CA GLY A 111 -10.25 -7.48 -0.12
C GLY A 111 -9.88 -6.08 -0.58
N THR A 112 -8.66 -5.97 -1.11
CA THR A 112 -8.05 -4.67 -1.45
C THR A 112 -8.68 -4.02 -2.70
N ALA A 113 -9.10 -4.80 -3.68
CA ALA A 113 -9.80 -4.25 -4.84
C ALA A 113 -11.20 -3.75 -4.44
N ASP A 114 -11.87 -4.47 -3.54
CA ASP A 114 -13.16 -4.01 -3.01
C ASP A 114 -13.01 -2.70 -2.23
N ALA A 115 -11.96 -2.59 -1.43
CA ALA A 115 -11.68 -1.36 -0.67
C ALA A 115 -11.53 -0.16 -1.59
N LEU A 116 -10.70 -0.29 -2.62
CA LEU A 116 -10.48 0.80 -3.56
C LEU A 116 -11.76 1.11 -4.37
N TYR A 117 -12.50 0.09 -4.76
CA TYR A 117 -13.79 0.26 -5.44
C TYR A 117 -14.75 1.08 -4.60
N GLN A 118 -14.94 0.72 -3.32
CA GLN A 118 -15.84 1.45 -2.42
C GLN A 118 -15.39 2.90 -2.22
N CYS A 119 -14.08 3.13 -2.11
CA CYS A 119 -13.53 4.48 -2.03
C CYS A 119 -13.91 5.32 -3.25
N MET A 120 -13.76 4.77 -4.45
CA MET A 120 -14.07 5.48 -5.69
C MET A 120 -15.57 5.68 -5.90
N VAL A 121 -16.41 4.81 -5.34
CA VAL A 121 -17.88 5.01 -5.33
C VAL A 121 -18.25 6.15 -4.39
N GLN A 122 -17.63 6.21 -3.21
CA GLN A 122 -17.88 7.27 -2.22
C GLN A 122 -17.32 8.62 -2.69
N PHE A 123 -16.25 8.62 -3.47
CA PHE A 123 -15.61 9.82 -4.01
C PHE A 123 -15.48 9.71 -5.53
N PRO A 124 -16.57 9.95 -6.26
CA PRO A 124 -16.59 9.70 -7.72
C PRO A 124 -15.59 10.52 -8.53
N ALA A 125 -15.11 11.65 -8.02
CA ALA A 125 -14.09 12.44 -8.69
C ALA A 125 -12.79 11.63 -8.94
N LEU A 126 -12.52 10.62 -8.12
CA LEU A 126 -11.37 9.75 -8.30
C LEU A 126 -11.40 8.99 -9.62
N LYS A 127 -12.58 8.77 -10.20
CA LYS A 127 -12.71 8.13 -11.52
C LYS A 127 -12.08 8.94 -12.65
N GLU A 128 -11.89 10.23 -12.44
CA GLU A 128 -11.34 11.14 -13.45
C GLU A 128 -9.89 11.54 -13.16
N LEU A 129 -9.31 11.03 -12.07
CA LEU A 129 -7.98 11.41 -11.61
C LEU A 129 -6.98 10.27 -11.77
N ASN A 130 -5.71 10.64 -11.86
CA ASN A 130 -4.61 9.73 -11.58
C ASN A 130 -4.31 9.81 -10.10
N PHE A 131 -4.04 8.67 -9.46
CA PHE A 131 -3.75 8.62 -8.04
C PHE A 131 -2.78 7.50 -7.72
N SER A 132 -2.10 7.63 -6.59
CA SER A 132 -1.26 6.57 -6.04
C SER A 132 -2.03 5.81 -4.96
N VAL A 133 -1.67 4.55 -4.76
CA VAL A 133 -2.25 3.66 -3.74
C VAL A 133 -1.13 3.01 -2.96
N CYS A 134 -1.25 2.98 -1.65
CA CYS A 134 -0.30 2.30 -0.78
C CYS A 134 -0.98 1.65 0.43
N ASN A 135 -0.22 0.83 1.15
CA ASN A 135 -0.66 0.25 2.40
C ASN A 135 -0.44 1.24 3.56
N SER A 136 -1.19 1.07 4.63
CA SER A 136 -1.03 1.86 5.85
C SER A 136 0.04 1.32 6.79
N ASP A 137 0.50 0.09 6.58
CA ASP A 137 1.46 -0.59 7.47
C ASP A 137 2.89 -0.66 6.93
N ASN A 138 3.17 0.05 5.85
CA ASN A 138 4.51 0.22 5.29
C ASN A 138 4.93 1.68 5.35
N LEU A 139 6.18 1.93 5.70
CA LEU A 139 6.72 3.28 5.69
C LEU A 139 7.58 3.50 4.44
N TYR A 140 6.93 3.99 3.39
CA TYR A 140 7.58 4.28 2.12
C TYR A 140 8.42 5.54 2.24
N SER A 141 9.57 5.56 1.55
CA SER A 141 10.44 6.73 1.52
C SER A 141 9.82 7.86 0.70
N VAL A 142 10.25 9.09 0.97
CA VAL A 142 9.91 10.25 0.15
C VAL A 142 10.30 10.02 -1.30
N LYS A 143 11.46 9.43 -1.54
CA LYS A 143 11.97 9.15 -2.88
C LYS A 143 11.04 8.21 -3.65
N ALA A 144 10.57 7.12 -3.02
CA ALA A 144 9.66 6.17 -3.66
C ALA A 144 8.29 6.80 -3.95
N LEU A 145 7.73 7.49 -2.96
CA LEU A 145 6.44 8.16 -3.11
C LEU A 145 6.49 9.24 -4.21
N LYS A 146 7.57 10.00 -4.27
CA LYS A 146 7.76 11.01 -5.31
C LYS A 146 7.94 10.37 -6.70
N ALA A 147 8.69 9.28 -6.79
CA ALA A 147 8.90 8.57 -8.05
C ALA A 147 7.59 8.06 -8.64
N ILE A 148 6.74 7.46 -7.83
CA ILE A 148 5.44 6.97 -8.28
C ILE A 148 4.50 8.12 -8.65
N ARG A 149 4.55 9.23 -7.89
CA ARG A 149 3.73 10.42 -8.15
C ARG A 149 4.10 11.10 -9.47
N THR A 150 5.39 11.18 -9.78
CA THR A 150 5.90 11.91 -10.95
C THR A 150 6.17 11.03 -12.16
N ALA A 151 5.83 9.73 -12.09
CA ALA A 151 6.04 8.80 -13.19
C ALA A 151 5.30 9.26 -14.45
N LYS A 152 5.93 9.07 -15.61
CA LYS A 152 5.36 9.47 -16.89
C LYS A 152 4.19 8.61 -17.32
N SER A 153 4.18 7.34 -16.94
CA SER A 153 3.07 6.43 -17.20
C SER A 153 1.97 6.60 -16.17
N ASN A 154 0.71 6.40 -16.57
CA ASN A 154 -0.44 6.52 -15.69
C ASN A 154 -0.59 5.30 -14.75
N ASN A 155 -0.17 4.12 -15.22
CA ASN A 155 -0.27 2.89 -14.44
C ASN A 155 1.14 2.39 -14.16
N THR A 156 1.57 2.48 -12.90
CA THR A 156 2.93 2.13 -12.50
C THR A 156 2.94 1.41 -11.15
N CYS A 157 4.01 0.66 -10.92
CA CYS A 157 4.29 0.09 -9.61
C CYS A 157 5.76 0.27 -9.28
N VAL A 158 6.08 0.41 -8.00
CA VAL A 158 7.48 0.41 -7.56
C VAL A 158 7.94 -1.05 -7.46
N ALA A 159 9.05 -1.35 -8.11
CA ALA A 159 9.62 -2.69 -8.22
C ALA A 159 10.88 -2.78 -7.36
N TYR A 160 10.72 -3.29 -6.13
CA TYR A 160 11.81 -3.34 -5.15
C TYR A 160 12.75 -4.51 -5.41
N ASP A 161 14.05 -4.23 -5.37
CA ASP A 161 15.08 -5.27 -5.41
C ASP A 161 15.02 -6.08 -4.12
N ILE A 162 14.78 -7.38 -4.24
CA ILE A 162 14.64 -8.30 -3.10
C ILE A 162 15.86 -8.26 -2.18
N ASP A 163 17.05 -8.02 -2.74
CA ASP A 163 18.30 -8.03 -1.97
C ASP A 163 18.43 -6.84 -1.02
N HIS A 164 17.65 -5.79 -1.22
CA HIS A 164 17.64 -4.60 -0.36
C HIS A 164 16.56 -4.64 0.72
N LEU A 165 15.67 -5.62 0.66
CA LEU A 165 14.63 -5.78 1.68
C LEU A 165 15.22 -6.55 2.87
N ASP A 166 15.36 -5.86 4.00
CA ASP A 166 15.98 -6.40 5.21
C ASP A 166 14.95 -7.18 6.04
N TYR A 167 14.55 -8.34 5.52
CA TYR A 167 13.60 -9.24 6.17
C TYR A 167 14.12 -10.67 6.17
N PRO A 168 13.72 -11.49 7.17
CA PRO A 168 13.94 -12.92 7.12
C PRO A 168 13.32 -13.56 5.88
N LYS A 169 13.87 -14.65 5.39
CA LYS A 169 13.37 -15.35 4.21
C LYS A 169 11.88 -15.73 4.33
N GLU A 170 11.46 -16.15 5.51
CA GLU A 170 10.06 -16.53 5.76
C GLU A 170 9.12 -15.33 5.54
N ARG A 171 9.58 -14.12 5.86
CA ARG A 171 8.80 -12.91 5.68
C ARG A 171 8.72 -12.52 4.21
N ILE A 172 9.83 -12.62 3.49
CA ILE A 172 9.91 -12.31 2.06
C ILE A 172 8.98 -13.23 1.26
N SER A 173 8.86 -14.50 1.64
CA SER A 173 7.98 -15.44 0.96
C SER A 173 6.48 -15.05 1.00
N ARG A 174 6.11 -14.11 1.86
CA ARG A 174 4.72 -13.59 1.94
C ARG A 174 4.46 -12.44 0.98
N PHE A 175 5.52 -11.84 0.42
CA PHE A 175 5.40 -10.74 -0.54
C PHE A 175 5.22 -11.30 -1.95
N ALA A 176 4.54 -10.54 -2.80
CA ALA A 176 4.39 -10.91 -4.19
C ALA A 176 5.65 -10.57 -4.98
N ILE A 177 6.06 -11.48 -5.86
CA ILE A 177 7.10 -11.21 -6.86
C ILE A 177 6.41 -10.64 -8.09
N ILE A 178 7.03 -9.62 -8.69
CA ILE A 178 6.53 -8.97 -9.89
C ILE A 178 7.45 -9.34 -11.06
N LYS A 179 6.87 -9.96 -12.10
CA LYS A 179 7.60 -10.32 -13.29
C LYS A 179 7.41 -9.26 -14.36
N PHE A 180 8.52 -8.75 -14.92
CA PHE A 180 8.53 -7.74 -15.96
C PHE A 180 9.17 -8.27 -17.25
N ASP A 181 8.77 -7.70 -18.37
CA ASP A 181 9.52 -7.87 -19.62
C ASP A 181 10.76 -6.96 -19.64
N ASN A 182 11.51 -6.98 -20.76
CA ASN A 182 12.76 -6.21 -20.86
C ASN A 182 12.54 -4.69 -20.90
N ALA A 183 11.32 -4.24 -21.14
CA ALA A 183 10.93 -2.82 -21.12
C ALA A 183 10.26 -2.43 -19.77
N TYR A 184 10.34 -3.29 -18.76
CA TYR A 184 9.69 -3.11 -17.45
C TYR A 184 8.17 -3.00 -17.52
N LYS A 185 7.56 -3.62 -18.50
CA LYS A 185 6.11 -3.81 -18.52
C LYS A 185 5.76 -5.05 -17.70
N LEU A 186 4.77 -4.90 -16.83
CA LEU A 186 4.31 -5.98 -15.96
C LEU A 186 3.75 -7.13 -16.79
N GLN A 187 4.23 -8.35 -16.50
CA GLN A 187 3.76 -9.59 -17.13
C GLN A 187 2.97 -10.46 -16.16
N ASP A 188 3.38 -10.51 -14.89
CA ASP A 188 2.72 -11.37 -13.91
C ASP A 188 3.00 -10.88 -12.49
N ILE A 189 2.09 -11.20 -11.58
CA ILE A 189 2.24 -11.01 -10.15
C ILE A 189 2.10 -12.39 -9.50
N ILE A 190 3.19 -12.86 -8.88
CA ILE A 190 3.25 -14.18 -8.28
C ILE A 190 3.14 -14.02 -6.76
N GLU A 191 2.00 -14.36 -6.21
CA GLU A 191 1.78 -14.32 -4.77
C GLU A 191 2.28 -15.58 -4.10
N LYS A 192 2.88 -15.44 -2.92
CA LYS A 192 3.43 -16.54 -2.13
C LYS A 192 4.29 -17.50 -2.97
N PRO A 193 5.33 -16.99 -3.62
CA PRO A 193 6.18 -17.82 -4.48
C PRO A 193 6.87 -18.92 -3.67
N GLU A 194 7.03 -20.08 -4.30
CA GLU A 194 7.82 -21.16 -3.71
C GLU A 194 9.31 -20.76 -3.68
N ALA A 195 9.98 -20.94 -2.54
CA ALA A 195 11.34 -20.48 -2.32
C ALA A 195 12.34 -21.01 -3.35
N ASP A 196 12.16 -22.24 -3.80
CA ASP A 196 13.04 -22.88 -4.79
C ASP A 196 12.79 -22.39 -6.23
N LYS A 197 11.69 -21.68 -6.49
CA LYS A 197 11.33 -21.19 -7.82
C LYS A 197 11.57 -19.68 -8.00
N ILE A 198 11.98 -18.98 -6.95
CA ILE A 198 12.15 -17.53 -6.99
C ILE A 198 13.15 -17.10 -8.07
N ASN A 199 14.24 -17.84 -8.23
CA ASN A 199 15.33 -17.47 -9.15
C ASN A 199 14.94 -17.46 -10.63
N GLN A 200 13.80 -18.07 -11.01
CA GLN A 200 13.31 -18.02 -12.38
C GLN A 200 12.68 -16.68 -12.75
N TYR A 201 12.40 -15.81 -11.77
CA TYR A 201 11.74 -14.52 -12.00
C TYR A 201 12.71 -13.34 -12.08
N VAL A 202 13.94 -13.60 -12.46
CA VAL A 202 14.98 -12.57 -12.60
C VAL A 202 14.62 -11.64 -13.77
N ASP A 203 14.77 -10.33 -13.55
CA ASP A 203 14.52 -9.34 -14.61
C ASP A 203 15.75 -9.16 -15.51
N VAL A 204 15.65 -8.24 -16.48
CA VAL A 204 16.72 -7.95 -17.44
C VAL A 204 18.03 -7.49 -16.77
N LYS A 205 17.95 -6.94 -15.56
CA LYS A 205 19.13 -6.50 -14.78
C LYS A 205 19.65 -7.55 -13.81
N GLY A 206 19.12 -8.76 -13.87
CA GLY A 206 19.51 -9.85 -12.95
C GLY A 206 18.92 -9.72 -11.56
N LYS A 207 17.82 -8.97 -11.39
CA LYS A 207 17.21 -8.70 -10.08
C LYS A 207 15.84 -9.36 -9.97
N ILE A 208 15.49 -9.79 -8.76
CA ILE A 208 14.15 -10.26 -8.45
C ILE A 208 13.38 -9.08 -7.85
N ARG A 209 12.23 -8.75 -8.42
CA ARG A 209 11.42 -7.60 -8.04
C ARG A 209 10.26 -8.00 -7.17
N VAL A 210 10.12 -7.30 -6.05
CA VAL A 210 9.08 -7.55 -5.04
C VAL A 210 8.14 -6.37 -5.00
N SER A 211 6.83 -6.65 -4.88
CA SER A 211 5.82 -5.64 -4.65
C SER A 211 5.71 -5.32 -3.16
N MET A 212 5.79 -4.05 -2.81
CA MET A 212 5.45 -3.56 -1.48
C MET A 212 4.14 -2.76 -1.53
N ASN A 213 3.29 -3.06 -2.49
CA ASN A 213 1.94 -2.49 -2.66
C ASN A 213 1.94 -0.97 -2.81
N LEU A 214 2.90 -0.44 -3.56
CA LEU A 214 2.93 0.96 -3.96
C LEU A 214 2.71 1.07 -5.45
N PHE A 215 1.54 1.61 -5.82
CA PHE A 215 1.05 1.68 -7.20
C PHE A 215 0.58 3.08 -7.55
N SER A 216 0.53 3.38 -8.86
CA SER A 216 -0.31 4.47 -9.35
C SER A 216 -1.22 3.96 -10.47
N PHE A 217 -2.38 4.58 -10.60
CA PHE A 217 -3.41 4.18 -11.56
C PHE A 217 -4.04 5.39 -12.22
N SER A 218 -4.51 5.19 -13.46
CA SER A 218 -5.52 6.05 -14.05
C SER A 218 -6.89 5.62 -13.54
N GLY A 219 -7.59 6.49 -12.83
CA GLY A 219 -8.93 6.18 -12.31
C GLY A 219 -9.90 5.84 -13.45
N LYS A 220 -9.80 6.52 -14.58
CA LYS A 220 -10.60 6.22 -15.77
C LYS A 220 -10.46 4.80 -16.27
N VAL A 221 -9.22 4.32 -16.29
CA VAL A 221 -8.94 2.98 -16.81
C VAL A 221 -9.23 1.91 -15.76
N PHE A 222 -8.87 2.15 -14.51
CA PHE A 222 -8.87 1.11 -13.49
C PHE A 222 -10.24 0.85 -12.86
N PHE A 223 -11.12 1.84 -12.82
CA PHE A 223 -12.40 1.72 -12.09
C PHE A 223 -13.23 0.52 -12.55
N ASN A 224 -13.36 0.30 -13.85
CA ASN A 224 -14.14 -0.82 -14.37
C ASN A 224 -13.54 -2.18 -14.00
N HIS A 225 -12.23 -2.27 -13.91
CA HIS A 225 -11.55 -3.51 -13.49
C HIS A 225 -11.73 -3.78 -12.00
N LEU A 226 -11.84 -2.73 -11.19
CA LEU A 226 -12.20 -2.87 -9.78
C LEU A 226 -13.65 -3.35 -9.62
N LYS A 227 -14.56 -2.72 -10.37
CA LYS A 227 -16.00 -3.07 -10.36
C LYS A 227 -16.23 -4.52 -10.77
N LYS A 228 -15.52 -4.99 -11.78
CA LYS A 228 -15.66 -6.35 -12.34
C LYS A 228 -14.70 -7.36 -11.72
N CYS A 229 -13.91 -6.96 -10.72
CA CYS A 229 -12.89 -7.84 -10.15
C CYS A 229 -13.51 -9.14 -9.65
N PRO A 230 -13.08 -10.31 -10.17
CA PRO A 230 -13.57 -11.59 -9.69
C PRO A 230 -13.03 -11.90 -8.30
N VAL A 231 -13.77 -12.74 -7.59
CA VAL A 231 -13.33 -13.25 -6.28
C VAL A 231 -12.22 -14.27 -6.48
N HIS A 232 -11.15 -14.15 -5.72
CA HIS A 232 -10.05 -15.12 -5.77
C HIS A 232 -10.55 -16.49 -5.30
N PRO A 233 -10.31 -17.57 -6.07
CA PRO A 233 -10.92 -18.86 -5.81
C PRO A 233 -10.45 -19.53 -4.50
N VAL A 234 -9.28 -19.18 -4.01
CA VAL A 234 -8.73 -19.76 -2.78
C VAL A 234 -8.92 -18.82 -1.59
N ARG A 235 -8.55 -17.55 -1.73
CA ARG A 235 -8.62 -16.57 -0.63
C ARG A 235 -9.99 -15.95 -0.44
N ASN A 236 -10.90 -16.14 -1.40
CA ASN A 236 -12.29 -15.66 -1.33
C ASN A 236 -12.39 -14.14 -1.11
N GLU A 237 -11.52 -13.38 -1.77
CA GLU A 237 -11.48 -11.92 -1.72
C GLU A 237 -11.29 -11.33 -3.11
N LYS A 238 -11.70 -10.07 -3.27
CA LYS A 238 -11.43 -9.29 -4.48
C LYS A 238 -10.15 -8.50 -4.25
N GLU A 239 -9.08 -8.89 -4.93
CA GLU A 239 -7.74 -8.42 -4.65
C GLU A 239 -7.18 -7.53 -5.76
N LEU A 240 -6.40 -6.50 -5.39
CA LEU A 240 -5.76 -5.62 -6.36
C LEU A 240 -4.94 -6.36 -7.41
N PRO A 241 -4.11 -7.36 -7.07
CA PRO A 241 -3.36 -8.09 -8.10
C PRO A 241 -4.25 -8.68 -9.20
N THR A 242 -5.41 -9.20 -8.84
CA THR A 242 -6.36 -9.74 -9.83
C THR A 242 -6.87 -8.63 -10.74
N ALA A 243 -7.29 -7.51 -10.18
CA ALA A 243 -7.77 -6.37 -10.97
C ALA A 243 -6.67 -5.80 -11.88
N ILE A 244 -5.44 -5.72 -11.39
CA ILE A 244 -4.28 -5.26 -12.17
C ILE A 244 -4.05 -6.19 -13.37
N MET A 245 -4.01 -7.50 -13.14
CA MET A 245 -3.75 -8.46 -14.22
C MET A 245 -4.88 -8.46 -15.26
N ASN A 246 -6.11 -8.21 -14.84
CA ASN A 246 -7.24 -8.10 -15.77
C ASN A 246 -7.23 -6.78 -16.55
N MET A 247 -6.62 -5.72 -16.01
CA MET A 247 -6.46 -4.44 -16.69
C MET A 247 -5.43 -4.50 -17.82
N ILE A 248 -4.39 -5.29 -17.64
CA ILE A 248 -3.27 -5.36 -18.58
C ILE A 248 -3.68 -6.12 -19.83
N ASP A 249 -3.51 -5.48 -21.00
CA ASP A 249 -3.76 -6.08 -22.30
C ASP A 249 -2.82 -5.46 -23.36
N GLU A 250 -3.13 -5.61 -24.63
CA GLU A 250 -2.32 -5.07 -25.74
C GLU A 250 -2.29 -3.53 -25.75
N THR A 251 -3.32 -2.88 -25.18
CA THR A 251 -3.46 -1.42 -25.19
C THR A 251 -3.10 -0.77 -23.85
N THR A 252 -3.18 -1.52 -22.75
CA THR A 252 -2.94 -1.00 -21.40
C THR A 252 -1.84 -1.80 -20.73
N SER A 253 -0.80 -1.11 -20.29
CA SER A 253 0.31 -1.73 -19.55
C SER A 253 0.53 -1.04 -18.21
N MET A 254 1.18 -1.75 -17.29
CA MET A 254 1.69 -1.20 -16.05
C MET A 254 3.21 -1.25 -16.10
N LEU A 255 3.86 -0.12 -15.84
CA LEU A 255 5.32 -0.05 -15.86
C LEU A 255 5.87 -0.19 -14.43
N GLY A 256 6.98 -0.91 -14.31
CA GLY A 256 7.72 -1.01 -13.07
C GLY A 256 8.76 0.09 -12.95
N ILE A 257 8.89 0.67 -11.76
CA ILE A 257 9.95 1.62 -11.44
C ILE A 257 10.92 0.89 -10.51
N PRO A 258 12.14 0.55 -11.00
CA PRO A 258 13.09 -0.19 -10.17
C PRO A 258 13.57 0.63 -8.97
N PHE A 259 13.56 0.01 -7.79
CA PHE A 259 14.05 0.62 -6.55
C PHE A 259 14.94 -0.35 -5.79
N ALA A 260 15.96 0.18 -5.14
CA ALA A 260 16.92 -0.58 -4.34
C ALA A 260 16.99 0.04 -2.95
N GLU A 261 15.93 -0.17 -2.15
CA GLU A 261 15.87 0.30 -0.76
C GLU A 261 14.98 -0.60 0.07
N HIS A 262 15.16 -0.55 1.38
CA HIS A 262 14.31 -1.25 2.33
C HIS A 262 13.01 -0.48 2.56
N VAL A 263 11.93 -1.20 2.81
CA VAL A 263 10.63 -0.63 3.19
C VAL A 263 10.24 -1.21 4.55
N PRO A 264 10.29 -0.42 5.62
CA PRO A 264 9.86 -0.89 6.94
C PRO A 264 8.37 -1.26 6.94
N ASP A 265 8.02 -2.25 7.74
CA ASP A 265 6.68 -2.81 7.82
C ASP A 265 6.23 -2.93 9.28
N LEU A 266 4.95 -2.70 9.54
CA LEU A 266 4.33 -2.84 10.85
C LEU A 266 3.24 -3.90 10.77
N THR A 267 3.62 -5.18 10.80
CA THR A 267 2.69 -6.31 10.73
C THR A 267 2.56 -7.04 12.05
N SER A 268 3.65 -7.19 12.78
CA SER A 268 3.70 -7.88 14.07
C SER A 268 4.33 -7.00 15.13
N LYS A 269 4.20 -7.42 16.40
CA LYS A 269 4.76 -6.68 17.54
C LYS A 269 6.29 -6.56 17.48
N GLU A 270 6.97 -7.54 16.89
CA GLU A 270 8.42 -7.51 16.69
C GLU A 270 8.85 -6.34 15.78
N ASP A 271 8.00 -5.94 14.86
CA ASP A 271 8.29 -4.84 13.94
C ASP A 271 8.37 -3.48 14.64
N ILE A 272 7.66 -3.32 15.78
CA ILE A 272 7.61 -2.06 16.50
C ILE A 272 9.02 -1.62 16.91
N PHE A 273 9.81 -2.53 17.44
CA PHE A 273 11.17 -2.24 17.88
C PHE A 273 12.07 -1.80 16.71
N LYS A 274 12.03 -2.55 15.61
CA LYS A 274 12.80 -2.22 14.39
C LYS A 274 12.38 -0.88 13.78
N LEU A 275 11.08 -0.59 13.80
CA LEU A 275 10.55 0.66 13.30
C LEU A 275 10.99 1.85 14.14
N GLU A 276 11.03 1.71 15.45
CA GLU A 276 11.53 2.77 16.33
C GLU A 276 12.99 3.10 16.03
N GLU A 277 13.82 2.08 15.79
CA GLU A 277 15.21 2.29 15.37
C GLU A 277 15.29 3.03 14.03
N TYR A 278 14.48 2.62 13.06
CA TYR A 278 14.43 3.26 11.75
C TYR A 278 14.01 4.73 11.86
N ILE A 279 12.96 5.01 12.62
CA ILE A 279 12.45 6.36 12.82
C ILE A 279 13.48 7.25 13.49
N ALA A 280 14.19 6.73 14.50
CA ALA A 280 15.25 7.47 15.18
C ALA A 280 16.38 7.90 14.24
N LYS A 281 16.63 7.12 13.19
CA LYS A 281 17.68 7.42 12.19
C LYS A 281 17.21 8.35 11.07
N HIS A 282 15.92 8.35 10.74
CA HIS A 282 15.42 9.00 9.53
C HIS A 282 14.47 10.19 9.79
N PHE A 283 14.09 10.41 11.04
CA PHE A 283 13.20 11.51 11.42
C PHE A 283 13.75 12.38 12.61
#